data_94f694e6ed6211b44e9fd9d20c10e7ad
#
_entry.id   94f694e6ed6211b44e9fd9d20c10e7ad
#
_cell.length_a   1.000
_cell.length_b   1.000
_cell.length_c   1.000
_cell.angle_alpha   90.00
_cell.angle_beta   90.00
_cell.angle_gamma   90.00
#
_symmetry.space_group_name_H-M   'P 1'
#
loop_
_entity.id
_entity.type
_entity.pdbx_description
1 polymer ?
#
loop_
_entity_poly.entity_id
_entity_poly.type
_entity_poly.pdbx_seq_one_letter_code
_entity_poly.pdbx_strand_id
1 'polypeptide(L)'
;MVVLPYYGMQVWFLEFDGRPMAQKSMFEAPQDTTKFGDNYGGFLYHCGLNNINGAGDGEDPYPIHDVLPFASYRDAWIDAGEDEDGCFVAIGGTYVFRNSQELHWAYTPELRLYEGAAMVEMQATIENRRTHPLEYLWLCHMNWLGVDGSRFVYSCRKDADHIMVSPMDLGDGSPRDEAIKAWSQALLDDPTRADALGQEGEAYDPELCINYRYDADEQGWAHAMMVMPDGDACYVGWELEKAPWALRWFCRTGDEDGIGIALPSTGTNHSTAYQRAHGYCNTLEPGGVDVLRWRFGYLLPDEVQGMTNRIDVILEG
;
A
#
# COMPACT_ATOMS: atom_id res chain seq x y z
N MET A 1 10.38 -15.08 2.56
CA MET A 1 9.87 -14.10 1.59
C MET A 1 10.24 -14.51 0.18
N VAL A 2 9.35 -14.29 -0.81
CA VAL A 2 9.59 -14.55 -2.24
C VAL A 2 9.41 -13.25 -3.01
N VAL A 3 10.45 -12.83 -3.75
CA VAL A 3 10.45 -11.62 -4.58
C VAL A 3 10.52 -12.00 -6.06
N LEU A 4 9.79 -11.29 -6.91
CA LEU A 4 9.78 -11.46 -8.38
C LEU A 4 10.55 -10.31 -9.04
N PRO A 5 11.88 -10.36 -9.14
CA PRO A 5 12.69 -9.20 -9.51
C PRO A 5 12.49 -8.71 -10.93
N TYR A 6 12.05 -9.59 -11.83
CA TYR A 6 11.84 -9.26 -13.26
C TYR A 6 10.36 -8.99 -13.60
N TYR A 7 9.47 -9.10 -12.62
CA TYR A 7 8.04 -8.95 -12.81
C TYR A 7 7.47 -8.03 -11.71
N GLY A 8 7.39 -6.74 -11.99
CA GLY A 8 6.89 -5.71 -11.07
C GLY A 8 7.75 -5.45 -9.82
N MET A 9 8.87 -6.15 -9.63
CA MET A 9 9.60 -6.22 -8.35
C MET A 9 8.64 -6.59 -7.19
N GLN A 10 7.64 -7.41 -7.47
CA GLN A 10 6.62 -7.82 -6.51
C GLN A 10 7.22 -8.63 -5.36
N VAL A 11 6.71 -8.44 -4.16
CA VAL A 11 6.82 -9.46 -3.11
C VAL A 11 5.60 -10.38 -3.27
N TRP A 12 5.84 -11.60 -3.74
CA TRP A 12 4.77 -12.55 -3.97
C TRP A 12 4.27 -13.20 -2.68
N PHE A 13 5.18 -13.58 -1.82
CA PHE A 13 4.88 -14.25 -0.57
C PHE A 13 5.74 -13.70 0.58
N LEU A 14 5.13 -13.56 1.75
CA LEU A 14 5.77 -13.13 2.99
C LEU A 14 5.35 -14.06 4.13
N GLU A 15 6.33 -14.48 4.92
CA GLU A 15 6.15 -15.31 6.10
C GLU A 15 7.12 -14.85 7.19
N PHE A 16 6.67 -14.83 8.42
CA PHE A 16 7.49 -14.61 9.58
C PHE A 16 7.40 -15.80 10.52
N ASP A 17 8.55 -16.45 10.80
CA ASP A 17 8.70 -17.61 11.69
C ASP A 17 7.62 -18.70 11.46
N GLY A 18 7.38 -19.06 10.19
CA GLY A 18 6.37 -20.04 9.78
C GLY A 18 4.93 -19.52 9.74
N ARG A 19 4.67 -18.26 10.11
CA ARG A 19 3.36 -17.63 10.03
C ARG A 19 3.19 -16.90 8.70
N PRO A 20 2.26 -17.34 7.84
CA PRO A 20 1.95 -16.62 6.62
C PRO A 20 1.40 -15.22 6.91
N MET A 21 1.93 -14.21 6.22
CA MET A 21 1.55 -12.81 6.37
C MET A 21 0.81 -12.29 5.13
N ALA A 22 1.08 -12.91 3.97
CA ALA A 22 0.46 -12.54 2.70
C ALA A 22 -1.01 -12.97 2.65
N GLN A 23 -1.83 -12.20 1.96
CA GLN A 23 -3.24 -12.47 1.74
C GLN A 23 -3.51 -13.91 1.28
N LYS A 24 -4.70 -14.42 1.61
CA LYS A 24 -5.26 -15.60 0.95
C LYS A 24 -5.76 -15.16 -0.43
N SER A 25 -5.38 -15.89 -1.46
CA SER A 25 -5.80 -15.63 -2.84
C SER A 25 -6.06 -16.92 -3.57
N MET A 26 -6.87 -16.84 -4.64
CA MET A 26 -7.08 -17.94 -5.58
C MET A 26 -5.87 -18.20 -6.50
N PHE A 27 -4.87 -17.32 -6.51
CA PHE A 27 -3.67 -17.45 -7.33
C PHE A 27 -2.57 -18.18 -6.57
N GLU A 28 -2.32 -19.45 -6.90
CA GLU A 28 -1.23 -20.24 -6.31
C GLU A 28 0.17 -19.78 -6.79
N ALA A 29 0.24 -19.19 -7.96
CA ALA A 29 1.48 -18.71 -8.59
C ALA A 29 1.21 -17.50 -9.48
N PRO A 30 2.26 -16.66 -9.75
CA PRO A 30 2.13 -15.55 -10.68
C PRO A 30 1.74 -16.01 -12.07
N GLN A 31 0.85 -15.27 -12.72
CA GLN A 31 0.44 -15.50 -14.11
C GLN A 31 1.14 -14.51 -15.04
N ASP A 32 1.43 -14.94 -16.26
CA ASP A 32 2.00 -14.09 -17.31
C ASP A 32 0.92 -13.18 -17.92
N THR A 33 0.66 -12.06 -17.26
CA THR A 33 -0.37 -11.08 -17.63
C THR A 33 0.06 -9.68 -17.24
N THR A 34 -0.53 -8.67 -17.88
CA THR A 34 -0.43 -7.26 -17.47
C THR A 34 -1.75 -6.70 -16.94
N LYS A 35 -2.74 -7.58 -16.74
CA LYS A 35 -4.03 -7.18 -16.15
C LYS A 35 -4.02 -7.48 -14.67
N PHE A 36 -4.26 -6.46 -13.87
CA PHE A 36 -4.16 -6.53 -12.42
C PHE A 36 -5.07 -7.62 -11.82
N GLY A 37 -6.35 -7.67 -12.21
CA GLY A 37 -7.30 -8.66 -11.72
C GLY A 37 -7.01 -10.11 -12.14
N ASP A 38 -6.15 -10.32 -13.16
CA ASP A 38 -5.77 -11.67 -13.61
C ASP A 38 -4.54 -12.20 -12.86
N ASN A 39 -3.96 -11.45 -11.91
CA ASN A 39 -2.76 -11.84 -11.14
C ASN A 39 -2.67 -11.13 -9.78
N TYR A 40 -3.75 -11.11 -9.01
CA TYR A 40 -3.79 -10.37 -7.74
C TYR A 40 -3.53 -11.25 -6.51
N GLY A 41 -2.51 -12.14 -6.59
CA GLY A 41 -2.16 -13.07 -5.50
C GLY A 41 -0.94 -12.67 -4.65
N GLY A 42 -0.19 -11.65 -5.04
CA GLY A 42 1.03 -11.23 -4.36
C GLY A 42 0.78 -10.39 -3.11
N PHE A 43 1.80 -10.32 -2.26
CA PHE A 43 1.78 -9.51 -1.04
C PHE A 43 1.99 -8.02 -1.32
N LEU A 44 2.96 -7.65 -2.20
CA LEU A 44 3.29 -6.25 -2.45
C LEU A 44 3.37 -5.96 -3.94
N TYR A 45 2.69 -4.89 -4.33
CA TYR A 45 2.75 -4.30 -5.67
C TYR A 45 3.16 -2.84 -5.59
N HIS A 46 4.10 -2.44 -6.45
CA HIS A 46 4.36 -1.04 -6.75
C HIS A 46 3.31 -0.54 -7.74
N CYS A 47 2.67 0.59 -7.47
CA CYS A 47 1.62 1.16 -8.32
C CYS A 47 2.00 2.58 -8.75
N GLY A 48 1.66 2.96 -9.96
CA GLY A 48 1.96 4.28 -10.52
C GLY A 48 2.83 4.19 -11.77
N LEU A 49 3.39 5.28 -12.26
CA LEU A 49 3.43 6.65 -11.71
C LEU A 49 2.40 7.60 -12.38
N ASN A 50 1.67 7.13 -13.39
CA ASN A 50 0.73 7.98 -14.13
C ASN A 50 -0.68 7.93 -13.53
N ASN A 51 -1.00 6.81 -12.87
CA ASN A 51 -2.27 6.53 -12.20
C ASN A 51 -2.03 5.56 -11.05
N ILE A 52 -2.78 5.66 -9.95
CA ILE A 52 -2.70 4.71 -8.81
C ILE A 52 -4.01 3.97 -8.59
N ASN A 53 -5.07 4.35 -9.31
CA ASN A 53 -6.40 3.82 -9.08
C ASN A 53 -6.94 3.06 -10.28
N GLY A 54 -8.14 2.55 -10.16
CA GLY A 54 -8.89 2.01 -11.29
C GLY A 54 -9.19 3.08 -12.33
N ALA A 55 -9.50 2.65 -13.54
CA ALA A 55 -10.07 3.47 -14.58
C ALA A 55 -11.49 3.90 -14.16
N GLY A 56 -11.58 4.77 -13.14
CA GLY A 56 -12.81 5.47 -12.83
C GLY A 56 -13.17 6.33 -14.03
N ASP A 57 -14.29 6.46 -14.52
CA ASP A 57 -14.80 7.43 -15.51
C ASP A 57 -14.39 7.24 -16.97
N GLY A 58 -13.61 6.21 -17.33
CA GLY A 58 -13.22 5.91 -18.72
C GLY A 58 -12.32 6.97 -19.39
N GLU A 59 -11.81 7.96 -18.66
CA GLU A 59 -10.93 9.02 -19.19
C GLU A 59 -9.44 8.74 -18.94
N ASP A 60 -9.11 7.80 -18.04
CA ASP A 60 -7.73 7.49 -17.74
C ASP A 60 -7.16 6.48 -18.76
N PRO A 61 -6.12 6.83 -19.54
CA PRO A 61 -5.56 5.94 -20.54
C PRO A 61 -4.74 4.79 -19.97
N TYR A 62 -4.50 4.77 -18.68
CA TYR A 62 -3.67 3.77 -18.00
C TYR A 62 -4.54 2.70 -17.32
N PRO A 63 -4.05 1.46 -17.20
CA PRO A 63 -4.77 0.40 -16.50
C PRO A 63 -4.87 0.71 -14.99
N ILE A 64 -5.71 -0.05 -14.29
CA ILE A 64 -5.75 -0.02 -12.83
C ILE A 64 -4.34 -0.22 -12.25
N HIS A 65 -3.96 0.66 -11.30
CA HIS A 65 -2.63 0.71 -10.67
C HIS A 65 -1.47 0.96 -11.64
N ASP A 66 -1.75 1.33 -12.92
CA ASP A 66 -0.80 1.66 -13.96
C ASP A 66 0.13 0.49 -14.35
N VAL A 67 1.35 0.81 -14.77
CA VAL A 67 2.29 -0.16 -15.38
C VAL A 67 3.24 -0.81 -14.37
N LEU A 68 3.48 -0.19 -13.22
CA LEU A 68 4.46 -0.67 -12.24
C LEU A 68 4.17 -2.07 -11.69
N PRO A 69 2.91 -2.49 -11.44
CA PRO A 69 2.64 -3.83 -10.92
C PRO A 69 3.23 -4.96 -11.75
N PHE A 70 3.34 -4.77 -13.07
CA PHE A 70 3.82 -5.78 -14.01
C PHE A 70 5.00 -5.30 -14.86
N ALA A 71 5.72 -4.27 -14.37
CA ALA A 71 6.87 -3.73 -15.06
C ALA A 71 7.96 -4.80 -15.26
N SER A 72 8.45 -4.93 -16.49
CA SER A 72 9.54 -5.85 -16.81
C SER A 72 10.88 -5.19 -16.55
N TYR A 73 11.49 -5.48 -15.41
CA TYR A 73 12.82 -4.99 -15.07
C TYR A 73 13.88 -5.74 -15.88
N ARG A 74 14.70 -5.01 -16.61
CA ARG A 74 15.82 -5.59 -17.37
C ARG A 74 17.09 -5.67 -16.55
N ASP A 75 17.26 -4.71 -15.66
CA ASP A 75 18.41 -4.55 -14.78
C ASP A 75 17.95 -4.75 -13.32
N ALA A 76 17.88 -5.99 -12.89
CA ALA A 76 17.66 -6.35 -11.49
C ALA A 76 18.98 -6.86 -10.88
N TRP A 77 19.19 -6.58 -9.61
CA TRP A 77 20.38 -6.94 -8.87
C TRP A 77 20.05 -7.48 -7.49
N ILE A 78 20.96 -8.30 -6.96
CA ILE A 78 20.98 -8.73 -5.56
C ILE A 78 22.33 -8.30 -5.01
N ASP A 79 22.34 -7.69 -3.84
CA ASP A 79 23.50 -7.31 -3.09
C ASP A 79 23.46 -7.92 -1.69
N ALA A 80 24.61 -8.18 -1.10
CA ALA A 80 24.74 -8.64 0.28
C ALA A 80 26.00 -8.00 0.88
N GLY A 81 25.84 -7.46 2.07
CA GLY A 81 26.89 -6.70 2.71
C GLY A 81 26.68 -6.54 4.20
N GLU A 82 27.46 -5.64 4.78
CA GLU A 82 27.38 -5.22 6.16
C GLU A 82 27.49 -3.69 6.20
N ASP A 83 26.63 -3.04 6.97
CA ASP A 83 26.67 -1.61 7.26
C ASP A 83 26.51 -1.36 8.77
N GLU A 84 26.20 -0.12 9.18
CA GLU A 84 26.06 0.26 10.60
C GLU A 84 24.90 -0.46 11.31
N ASP A 85 23.90 -0.91 10.57
CA ASP A 85 22.72 -1.63 11.08
C ASP A 85 22.90 -3.16 11.05
N GLY A 86 23.96 -3.68 10.42
CA GLY A 86 24.33 -5.10 10.41
C GLY A 86 24.48 -5.73 9.03
N CYS A 87 24.54 -7.07 9.01
CA CYS A 87 24.56 -7.82 7.77
C CYS A 87 23.21 -7.76 7.06
N PHE A 88 23.21 -7.52 5.75
CA PHE A 88 21.99 -7.41 4.96
C PHE A 88 22.03 -8.19 3.65
N VAL A 89 20.85 -8.46 3.13
CA VAL A 89 20.61 -8.81 1.72
C VAL A 89 19.65 -7.77 1.15
N ALA A 90 19.99 -7.22 -0.02
CA ALA A 90 19.16 -6.28 -0.74
C ALA A 90 18.86 -6.79 -2.15
N ILE A 91 17.68 -6.45 -2.66
CA ILE A 91 17.27 -6.72 -4.03
C ILE A 91 16.63 -5.46 -4.61
N GLY A 92 16.98 -5.13 -5.84
CA GLY A 92 16.46 -3.96 -6.52
C GLY A 92 16.56 -4.09 -8.03
N GLY A 93 16.10 -3.05 -8.71
CA GLY A 93 16.18 -2.98 -10.17
C GLY A 93 15.64 -1.66 -10.68
N THR A 94 15.95 -1.33 -11.92
CA THR A 94 15.47 -0.10 -12.55
C THR A 94 14.52 -0.42 -13.70
N TYR A 95 13.32 0.15 -13.62
CA TYR A 95 12.38 0.19 -14.72
C TYR A 95 12.36 1.58 -15.35
N VAL A 96 12.42 1.66 -16.67
CA VAL A 96 12.38 2.91 -17.42
C VAL A 96 11.15 2.93 -18.31
N PHE A 97 10.21 3.82 -17.99
CA PHE A 97 9.03 4.06 -18.80
C PHE A 97 9.28 5.16 -19.83
N ARG A 98 8.80 4.94 -21.04
CA ARG A 98 8.84 5.92 -22.12
C ARG A 98 7.57 5.83 -22.93
N ASN A 99 6.94 6.99 -23.11
CA ASN A 99 5.88 7.20 -24.08
C ASN A 99 6.32 8.31 -25.02
N SER A 100 6.21 8.08 -26.35
CA SER A 100 6.67 9.04 -27.35
C SER A 100 5.98 10.39 -27.13
N GLN A 101 6.79 11.46 -27.04
CA GLN A 101 6.37 12.85 -26.87
C GLN A 101 5.80 13.23 -25.49
N GLU A 102 5.44 12.30 -24.64
CA GLU A 102 4.72 12.60 -23.40
C GLU A 102 5.52 12.33 -22.13
N LEU A 103 6.02 11.10 -21.93
CA LEU A 103 6.57 10.67 -20.65
C LEU A 103 7.93 9.98 -20.78
N HIS A 104 8.83 10.29 -19.87
CA HIS A 104 10.09 9.56 -19.70
C HIS A 104 10.52 9.66 -18.23
N TRP A 105 10.43 8.57 -17.51
CA TRP A 105 10.82 8.49 -16.11
C TRP A 105 11.46 7.13 -15.79
N ALA A 106 12.20 7.08 -14.69
CA ALA A 106 12.69 5.84 -14.14
C ALA A 106 12.16 5.62 -12.73
N TYR A 107 11.95 4.36 -12.39
CA TYR A 107 11.55 3.88 -11.08
C TYR A 107 12.52 2.79 -10.63
N THR A 108 13.15 2.99 -9.48
CA THR A 108 14.17 2.08 -8.94
C THR A 108 13.82 1.70 -7.52
N PRO A 109 13.03 0.64 -7.30
CA PRO A 109 12.78 0.09 -5.97
C PRO A 109 13.98 -0.71 -5.49
N GLU A 110 14.23 -0.64 -4.17
CA GLU A 110 15.14 -1.48 -3.43
C GLU A 110 14.44 -2.01 -2.18
N LEU A 111 14.62 -3.28 -1.92
CA LEU A 111 14.15 -3.99 -0.75
C LEU A 111 15.39 -4.49 0.01
N ARG A 112 15.46 -4.23 1.31
CA ARG A 112 16.58 -4.63 2.18
C ARG A 112 16.07 -5.36 3.41
N LEU A 113 16.74 -6.46 3.75
CA LEU A 113 16.45 -7.27 4.91
C LEU A 113 17.74 -7.50 5.70
N TYR A 114 17.73 -7.14 6.97
CA TYR A 114 18.85 -7.35 7.88
C TYR A 114 18.77 -8.71 8.58
N GLU A 115 19.92 -9.28 8.90
CA GLU A 115 20.01 -10.55 9.62
C GLU A 115 19.33 -10.44 11.00
N GLY A 116 18.41 -11.36 11.29
CA GLY A 116 17.68 -11.38 12.56
C GLY A 116 16.57 -10.32 12.70
N ALA A 117 16.36 -9.46 11.71
CA ALA A 117 15.26 -8.49 11.74
C ALA A 117 13.95 -9.08 11.24
N ALA A 118 12.86 -8.68 11.90
CA ALA A 118 11.48 -8.97 11.46
C ALA A 118 10.91 -7.84 10.59
N MET A 119 11.75 -6.88 10.20
CA MET A 119 11.38 -5.69 9.43
C MET A 119 12.07 -5.69 8.08
N VAL A 120 11.31 -5.43 7.03
CA VAL A 120 11.82 -5.21 5.67
C VAL A 120 11.84 -3.71 5.43
N GLU A 121 12.98 -3.19 5.01
CA GLU A 121 13.13 -1.81 4.61
C GLU A 121 12.99 -1.67 3.10
N MET A 122 12.29 -0.66 2.68
CA MET A 122 12.01 -0.36 1.28
C MET A 122 12.36 1.08 0.96
N GLN A 123 12.94 1.27 -0.21
CA GLN A 123 13.01 2.59 -0.81
C GLN A 123 12.68 2.50 -2.30
N ALA A 124 12.19 3.59 -2.87
CA ALA A 124 12.03 3.71 -4.31
C ALA A 124 12.49 5.09 -4.77
N THR A 125 13.38 5.10 -5.75
CA THR A 125 13.82 6.34 -6.40
C THR A 125 12.98 6.57 -7.66
N ILE A 126 12.41 7.76 -7.78
CA ILE A 126 11.68 8.24 -8.97
C ILE A 126 12.51 9.33 -9.62
N GLU A 127 12.83 9.17 -10.89
CA GLU A 127 13.63 10.13 -11.66
C GLU A 127 12.83 10.67 -12.84
N ASN A 128 12.69 11.98 -12.94
CA ASN A 128 12.17 12.63 -14.13
C ASN A 128 13.27 12.77 -15.20
N ARG A 129 13.17 11.99 -16.26
CA ARG A 129 14.14 11.99 -17.39
C ARG A 129 13.69 12.88 -18.56
N ARG A 130 12.67 13.71 -18.36
CA ARG A 130 12.18 14.66 -19.35
C ARG A 130 12.88 16.02 -19.24
N THR A 131 12.61 16.84 -20.24
CA THR A 131 12.95 18.28 -20.26
C THR A 131 11.80 19.17 -19.77
N HIS A 132 10.73 18.55 -19.25
CA HIS A 132 9.52 19.20 -18.71
C HIS A 132 9.19 18.61 -17.34
N PRO A 133 8.49 19.31 -16.46
CA PRO A 133 8.01 18.77 -15.19
C PRO A 133 7.23 17.48 -15.39
N LEU A 134 7.35 16.57 -14.44
CA LEU A 134 6.63 15.31 -14.35
C LEU A 134 5.70 15.37 -13.14
N GLU A 135 4.40 15.31 -13.36
CA GLU A 135 3.45 14.97 -12.30
C GLU A 135 3.46 13.46 -12.13
N TYR A 136 3.46 12.99 -10.88
CA TYR A 136 3.36 11.58 -10.61
C TYR A 136 2.44 11.26 -9.43
N LEU A 137 1.89 10.08 -9.46
CA LEU A 137 1.13 9.42 -8.39
C LEU A 137 1.82 8.10 -8.05
N TRP A 138 1.90 7.78 -6.77
CA TRP A 138 2.51 6.54 -6.31
C TRP A 138 1.67 5.92 -5.18
N LEU A 139 1.61 4.61 -5.17
CA LEU A 139 0.99 3.80 -4.13
C LEU A 139 1.80 2.51 -3.94
N CYS A 140 2.00 2.10 -2.70
CA CYS A 140 2.51 0.77 -2.36
C CYS A 140 1.34 -0.11 -1.87
N HIS A 141 0.93 -1.09 -2.68
CA HIS A 141 -0.17 -1.97 -2.35
C HIS A 141 0.33 -3.22 -1.62
N MET A 142 0.08 -3.31 -0.31
CA MET A 142 0.50 -4.42 0.55
C MET A 142 -0.72 -5.18 1.07
N ASN A 143 -0.81 -6.46 0.71
CA ASN A 143 -1.97 -7.33 0.94
C ASN A 143 -1.69 -8.31 2.08
N TRP A 144 -2.04 -7.91 3.29
CA TRP A 144 -1.88 -8.74 4.48
C TRP A 144 -3.01 -9.75 4.62
N LEU A 145 -2.74 -10.89 5.23
CA LEU A 145 -3.78 -11.84 5.63
C LEU A 145 -4.61 -11.25 6.77
N GLY A 146 -5.93 -11.22 6.60
CA GLY A 146 -6.87 -10.78 7.63
C GLY A 146 -6.94 -11.78 8.79
N VAL A 147 -6.96 -11.29 10.03
CA VAL A 147 -7.13 -12.10 11.24
C VAL A 147 -8.29 -11.55 12.05
N ASP A 148 -9.38 -12.31 12.18
CA ASP A 148 -10.55 -11.88 12.95
C ASP A 148 -10.18 -11.63 14.42
N GLY A 149 -10.80 -10.60 15.01
CA GLY A 149 -10.48 -10.12 16.35
C GLY A 149 -9.28 -9.17 16.39
N SER A 150 -8.63 -8.90 15.26
CA SER A 150 -7.57 -7.87 15.17
C SER A 150 -8.14 -6.47 15.32
N ARG A 151 -7.30 -5.56 15.82
CA ARG A 151 -7.58 -4.12 15.88
C ARG A 151 -6.51 -3.34 15.14
N PHE A 152 -6.90 -2.21 14.53
CA PHE A 152 -5.96 -1.30 13.89
C PHE A 152 -5.55 -0.17 14.83
N VAL A 153 -4.24 0.08 14.93
CA VAL A 153 -3.64 1.19 15.68
C VAL A 153 -2.77 1.97 14.71
N TYR A 154 -3.01 3.28 14.58
CA TYR A 154 -2.42 4.07 13.51
C TYR A 154 -2.35 5.55 13.85
N SER A 155 -1.35 6.26 13.29
CA SER A 155 -1.07 7.67 13.54
C SER A 155 -1.91 8.59 12.62
N CYS A 156 -3.23 8.55 12.78
CA CYS A 156 -4.15 9.41 12.03
C CYS A 156 -5.28 9.87 12.97
N ARG A 157 -5.56 11.16 12.97
CA ARG A 157 -6.68 11.73 13.71
C ARG A 157 -8.02 11.23 13.17
N LYS A 158 -8.95 10.94 14.08
CA LYS A 158 -10.25 10.31 13.75
C LYS A 158 -11.34 11.37 13.52
N ASP A 159 -11.14 12.23 12.53
CA ASP A 159 -12.08 13.27 12.14
C ASP A 159 -12.30 13.32 10.61
N ALA A 160 -13.27 14.11 10.17
CA ALA A 160 -13.68 14.20 8.77
C ALA A 160 -12.62 14.83 7.84
N ASP A 161 -11.63 15.54 8.37
CA ASP A 161 -10.54 16.12 7.57
C ASP A 161 -9.45 15.09 7.28
N HIS A 162 -9.42 13.99 8.06
CA HIS A 162 -8.39 12.95 7.98
C HIS A 162 -8.90 11.61 7.45
N ILE A 163 -10.20 11.32 7.56
CA ILE A 163 -10.77 10.03 7.14
C ILE A 163 -11.84 10.25 6.08
N MET A 164 -11.66 9.62 4.92
CA MET A 164 -12.59 9.69 3.80
C MET A 164 -12.99 8.27 3.40
N VAL A 165 -14.21 7.88 3.72
CA VAL A 165 -14.79 6.58 3.32
C VAL A 165 -15.20 6.64 1.85
N SER A 166 -14.83 5.62 1.07
CA SER A 166 -15.29 5.43 -0.30
C SER A 166 -16.38 4.36 -0.30
N PRO A 167 -17.67 4.75 -0.29
CA PRO A 167 -18.75 3.78 -0.22
C PRO A 167 -18.81 2.94 -1.49
N MET A 168 -19.18 1.66 -1.35
CA MET A 168 -19.37 0.73 -2.45
C MET A 168 -20.86 0.50 -2.72
N ASP A 169 -21.23 0.50 -4.01
CA ASP A 169 -22.56 0.17 -4.53
C ASP A 169 -22.39 -0.64 -5.81
N LEU A 170 -22.80 -1.91 -5.79
CA LEU A 170 -22.70 -2.78 -6.97
C LEU A 170 -23.88 -2.55 -7.93
N GLY A 171 -25.00 -2.03 -7.43
CA GLY A 171 -26.19 -1.68 -8.24
C GLY A 171 -26.96 -2.86 -8.78
N ASP A 172 -26.69 -4.09 -8.31
CA ASP A 172 -27.34 -5.31 -8.81
C ASP A 172 -28.47 -5.83 -7.92
N GLY A 173 -28.65 -5.25 -6.71
CA GLY A 173 -29.69 -5.63 -5.75
C GLY A 173 -29.51 -7.03 -5.16
N SER A 174 -28.33 -7.63 -5.26
CA SER A 174 -28.02 -8.91 -4.67
C SER A 174 -27.87 -8.80 -3.14
N PRO A 175 -27.95 -9.92 -2.38
CA PRO A 175 -27.65 -9.90 -0.95
C PRO A 175 -26.26 -9.36 -0.62
N ARG A 176 -25.28 -9.55 -1.50
CA ARG A 176 -23.93 -9.01 -1.41
C ARG A 176 -23.92 -7.48 -1.55
N ASP A 177 -24.63 -6.95 -2.55
CA ASP A 177 -24.82 -5.52 -2.78
C ASP A 177 -25.46 -4.84 -1.56
N GLU A 178 -26.55 -5.39 -1.06
CA GLU A 178 -27.24 -4.86 0.12
C GLU A 178 -26.36 -4.88 1.37
N ALA A 179 -25.54 -5.93 1.57
CA ALA A 179 -24.63 -6.04 2.70
C ALA A 179 -23.51 -4.97 2.64
N ILE A 180 -22.85 -4.81 1.49
CA ILE A 180 -21.75 -3.84 1.36
C ILE A 180 -22.27 -2.39 1.39
N LYS A 181 -23.46 -2.10 0.87
CA LYS A 181 -24.12 -0.80 1.02
C LYS A 181 -24.40 -0.47 2.47
N ALA A 182 -24.98 -1.41 3.22
CA ALA A 182 -25.30 -1.22 4.63
C ALA A 182 -24.03 -0.99 5.45
N TRP A 183 -22.95 -1.74 5.17
CA TRP A 183 -21.66 -1.56 5.83
C TRP A 183 -20.99 -0.24 5.43
N SER A 184 -21.00 0.13 4.16
CA SER A 184 -20.52 1.43 3.69
C SER A 184 -21.23 2.60 4.39
N GLN A 185 -22.56 2.52 4.56
CA GLN A 185 -23.31 3.53 5.29
C GLN A 185 -22.91 3.58 6.77
N ALA A 186 -22.73 2.43 7.41
CA ALA A 186 -22.28 2.36 8.79
C ALA A 186 -20.89 2.98 9.01
N LEU A 187 -20.00 2.85 8.01
CA LEU A 187 -18.67 3.47 8.01
C LEU A 187 -18.73 4.98 7.71
N LEU A 188 -19.67 5.44 6.88
CA LEU A 188 -19.91 6.86 6.67
C LEU A 188 -20.42 7.54 7.96
N ASP A 189 -21.26 6.83 8.74
CA ASP A 189 -21.77 7.32 10.04
C ASP A 189 -20.69 7.29 11.12
N ASP A 190 -19.84 6.25 11.14
CA ASP A 190 -18.73 6.07 12.09
C ASP A 190 -17.58 5.28 11.43
N PRO A 191 -16.57 5.97 10.88
CA PRO A 191 -15.43 5.31 10.23
C PRO A 191 -14.56 4.48 11.18
N THR A 192 -14.65 4.70 12.49
CA THR A 192 -13.88 3.93 13.50
C THR A 192 -14.35 2.48 13.61
N ARG A 193 -15.48 2.13 13.05
CA ARG A 193 -15.92 0.75 12.93
C ARG A 193 -14.97 -0.09 12.07
N ALA A 194 -14.22 0.54 11.16
CA ALA A 194 -13.15 -0.14 10.42
C ALA A 194 -11.85 -0.32 11.24
N ASP A 195 -11.84 0.00 12.53
CA ASP A 195 -10.66 -0.17 13.38
C ASP A 195 -10.55 -1.58 14.00
N ALA A 196 -11.46 -2.49 13.66
CA ALA A 196 -11.39 -3.90 14.06
C ALA A 196 -11.92 -4.82 12.96
N LEU A 197 -11.49 -6.08 12.97
CA LEU A 197 -11.93 -7.13 12.05
C LEU A 197 -12.78 -8.18 12.78
N GLY A 198 -13.70 -8.83 12.06
CA GLY A 198 -14.57 -9.87 12.58
C GLY A 198 -15.78 -9.33 13.33
N GLN A 199 -16.25 -8.12 12.99
CA GLN A 199 -17.41 -7.51 13.61
C GLN A 199 -18.72 -8.00 12.98
N GLU A 200 -19.80 -7.99 13.78
CA GLU A 200 -21.13 -8.28 13.27
C GLU A 200 -21.56 -7.26 12.21
N GLY A 201 -21.99 -7.75 11.06
CA GLY A 201 -22.47 -6.95 9.93
C GLY A 201 -21.40 -6.34 9.05
N GLU A 202 -20.10 -6.62 9.29
CA GLU A 202 -19.05 -6.21 8.34
C GLU A 202 -19.21 -6.90 6.98
N ALA A 203 -18.96 -6.16 5.91
CA ALA A 203 -19.04 -6.66 4.54
C ALA A 203 -17.95 -6.02 3.67
N TYR A 204 -17.10 -6.85 3.09
CA TYR A 204 -15.95 -6.46 2.28
C TYR A 204 -15.87 -7.26 0.96
N ASP A 205 -17.00 -7.63 0.43
CA ASP A 205 -17.13 -8.34 -0.84
C ASP A 205 -17.85 -7.46 -1.86
N PRO A 206 -17.20 -7.02 -2.98
CA PRO A 206 -15.86 -7.47 -3.46
C PRO A 206 -14.69 -6.80 -2.73
N GLU A 207 -14.81 -5.56 -2.33
CA GLU A 207 -13.79 -4.78 -1.64
C GLU A 207 -14.37 -3.49 -1.04
N LEU A 208 -13.64 -2.87 -0.13
CA LEU A 208 -13.94 -1.53 0.39
C LEU A 208 -12.65 -0.78 0.69
N CYS A 209 -12.63 0.51 0.33
CA CYS A 209 -11.51 1.40 0.58
C CYS A 209 -11.87 2.56 1.50
N ILE A 210 -10.93 2.92 2.39
CA ILE A 210 -11.00 4.13 3.21
C ILE A 210 -9.67 4.85 3.06
N ASN A 211 -9.71 6.15 2.76
CA ASN A 211 -8.53 6.99 2.66
C ASN A 211 -8.26 7.68 4.00
N TYR A 212 -7.01 7.64 4.42
CA TYR A 212 -6.55 8.26 5.66
C TYR A 212 -5.44 9.25 5.36
N ARG A 213 -5.54 10.46 5.92
CA ARG A 213 -4.46 11.44 5.93
C ARG A 213 -3.74 11.35 7.26
N TYR A 214 -2.54 10.79 7.24
CA TYR A 214 -1.78 10.47 8.43
C TYR A 214 -1.07 11.68 9.04
N ASP A 215 -0.75 11.55 10.32
CA ASP A 215 0.15 12.42 11.07
C ASP A 215 1.49 11.70 11.28
N ALA A 216 2.60 12.48 11.32
CA ALA A 216 3.95 11.95 11.45
C ALA A 216 4.52 12.19 12.85
N ASP A 217 5.47 11.35 13.23
CA ASP A 217 6.34 11.59 14.39
C ASP A 217 7.39 12.69 14.11
N GLU A 218 8.23 12.97 15.10
CA GLU A 218 9.30 13.98 15.01
C GLU A 218 10.34 13.67 13.91
N GLN A 219 10.45 12.42 13.46
CA GLN A 219 11.31 11.99 12.37
C GLN A 219 10.62 12.02 11.00
N GLY A 220 9.36 12.40 10.94
CA GLY A 220 8.57 12.47 9.71
C GLY A 220 7.94 11.15 9.28
N TRP A 221 7.87 10.14 10.16
CA TRP A 221 7.31 8.83 9.88
C TRP A 221 5.87 8.68 10.38
N ALA A 222 5.01 8.16 9.51
CA ALA A 222 3.69 7.68 9.87
C ALA A 222 3.72 6.17 10.20
N HIS A 223 2.78 5.72 11.02
CA HIS A 223 2.74 4.36 11.55
C HIS A 223 1.35 3.76 11.52
N ALA A 224 1.25 2.48 11.15
CA ALA A 224 0.03 1.70 11.24
C ALA A 224 0.32 0.24 11.62
N MET A 225 -0.54 -0.34 12.44
CA MET A 225 -0.46 -1.74 12.85
C MET A 225 -1.84 -2.42 12.76
N MET A 226 -1.84 -3.69 12.38
CA MET A 226 -2.93 -4.63 12.67
C MET A 226 -2.47 -5.50 13.83
N VAL A 227 -2.98 -5.21 15.03
CA VAL A 227 -2.66 -5.96 16.26
C VAL A 227 -3.59 -7.15 16.35
N MET A 228 -3.02 -8.34 16.34
CA MET A 228 -3.74 -9.62 16.36
C MET A 228 -4.14 -10.03 17.78
N PRO A 229 -5.08 -11.02 17.93
CA PRO A 229 -5.56 -11.43 19.25
C PRO A 229 -4.50 -12.02 20.20
N ASP A 230 -3.39 -12.52 19.66
CA ASP A 230 -2.24 -13.03 20.44
C ASP A 230 -1.31 -11.91 20.95
N GLY A 231 -1.54 -10.67 20.52
CA GLY A 231 -0.76 -9.50 20.92
C GLY A 231 0.34 -9.10 19.95
N ASP A 232 0.67 -9.95 18.99
CA ASP A 232 1.60 -9.62 17.91
C ASP A 232 0.95 -8.67 16.90
N ALA A 233 1.75 -8.01 16.04
CA ALA A 233 1.20 -7.14 15.00
C ALA A 233 1.92 -7.24 13.66
N CYS A 234 1.15 -7.09 12.58
CA CYS A 234 1.64 -6.65 11.28
C CYS A 234 1.83 -5.13 11.32
N TYR A 235 2.93 -4.64 10.78
CA TYR A 235 3.30 -3.23 10.86
C TYR A 235 3.65 -2.64 9.50
N VAL A 236 3.29 -1.39 9.31
CA VAL A 236 3.69 -0.53 8.19
C VAL A 236 4.09 0.84 8.72
N GLY A 237 5.25 1.34 8.29
CA GLY A 237 5.68 2.72 8.54
C GLY A 237 6.27 3.34 7.28
N TRP A 238 6.11 4.66 7.08
CA TRP A 238 6.63 5.35 5.90
C TRP A 238 6.91 6.82 6.17
N GLU A 239 7.81 7.41 5.37
CA GLU A 239 8.05 8.86 5.36
C GLU A 239 6.84 9.59 4.77
N LEU A 240 6.24 10.49 5.54
CA LEU A 240 4.97 11.13 5.21
C LEU A 240 5.11 12.24 4.16
N GLU A 241 6.27 12.89 4.06
CA GLU A 241 6.46 14.11 3.24
C GLU A 241 5.98 13.93 1.80
N LYS A 242 6.32 12.79 1.16
CA LYS A 242 5.98 12.51 -0.25
C LYS A 242 4.71 11.67 -0.40
N ALA A 243 4.28 10.98 0.65
CA ALA A 243 3.13 10.10 0.66
C ALA A 243 2.21 10.42 1.86
N PRO A 244 1.48 11.57 1.82
CA PRO A 244 0.70 12.05 2.97
C PRO A 244 -0.58 11.24 3.22
N TRP A 245 -0.95 10.38 2.30
CA TRP A 245 -2.11 9.51 2.39
C TRP A 245 -1.71 8.06 2.61
N ALA A 246 -2.62 7.28 3.18
CA ALA A 246 -2.63 5.85 3.01
C ALA A 246 -4.07 5.34 2.85
N LEU A 247 -4.22 4.28 2.07
CA LEU A 247 -5.50 3.62 1.91
C LEU A 247 -5.56 2.43 2.86
N ARG A 248 -6.68 2.27 3.57
CA ARG A 248 -7.04 0.99 4.17
C ARG A 248 -7.98 0.28 3.20
N TRP A 249 -7.56 -0.89 2.78
CA TRP A 249 -8.28 -1.68 1.81
C TRP A 249 -8.67 -3.03 2.42
N PHE A 250 -9.86 -3.49 2.09
CA PHE A 250 -10.39 -4.75 2.54
C PHE A 250 -10.97 -5.50 1.35
N CYS A 251 -10.62 -6.78 1.22
CA CYS A 251 -11.22 -7.73 0.28
C CYS A 251 -11.39 -9.06 1.01
N ARG A 252 -12.63 -9.42 1.33
CA ARG A 252 -12.94 -10.64 2.08
C ARG A 252 -14.12 -11.34 1.43
N THR A 253 -13.85 -12.08 0.35
CA THR A 253 -14.89 -12.70 -0.50
C THR A 253 -15.14 -14.17 -0.16
N GLY A 254 -14.33 -14.76 0.73
CA GLY A 254 -14.30 -16.20 1.01
C GLY A 254 -13.26 -16.95 0.18
N ASP A 255 -13.09 -16.59 -1.11
CA ASP A 255 -11.99 -17.09 -1.96
C ASP A 255 -10.72 -16.28 -1.75
N GLU A 256 -10.86 -14.99 -1.48
CA GLU A 256 -9.78 -14.04 -1.16
C GLU A 256 -9.97 -13.46 0.23
N ASP A 257 -8.86 -13.23 0.95
CA ASP A 257 -8.83 -12.54 2.23
C ASP A 257 -7.57 -11.69 2.29
N GLY A 258 -7.72 -10.40 1.97
CA GLY A 258 -6.66 -9.41 1.89
C GLY A 258 -6.99 -8.13 2.62
N ILE A 259 -6.04 -7.63 3.40
CA ILE A 259 -6.15 -6.39 4.16
C ILE A 259 -4.99 -5.47 3.81
N GLY A 260 -5.28 -4.30 3.30
CA GLY A 260 -4.33 -3.19 3.25
C GLY A 260 -4.37 -2.41 4.56
N ILE A 261 -3.50 -2.74 5.51
CA ILE A 261 -3.45 -2.08 6.84
C ILE A 261 -3.28 -0.58 6.67
N ALA A 262 -2.30 -0.20 5.88
CA ALA A 262 -2.07 1.12 5.33
C ALA A 262 -1.29 0.93 4.03
N LEU A 263 -1.80 1.45 2.95
CA LEU A 263 -1.16 1.46 1.63
C LEU A 263 -0.61 2.87 1.41
N PRO A 264 0.67 3.15 1.71
CA PRO A 264 1.24 4.48 1.56
C PRO A 264 1.05 5.01 0.15
N SER A 265 0.58 6.25 0.04
CA SER A 265 0.17 6.83 -1.23
C SER A 265 0.40 8.34 -1.29
N THR A 266 0.66 8.83 -2.48
CA THR A 266 0.66 10.28 -2.76
C THR A 266 -0.75 10.87 -2.75
N GLY A 267 -1.77 10.08 -3.06
CA GLY A 267 -3.16 10.50 -3.18
C GLY A 267 -4.16 9.49 -2.65
N THR A 268 -5.41 9.67 -3.01
CA THR A 268 -6.57 8.87 -2.59
C THR A 268 -6.99 7.86 -3.66
N ASN A 269 -8.02 7.04 -3.40
CA ASN A 269 -8.57 6.09 -4.37
C ASN A 269 -9.52 6.72 -5.42
N HIS A 270 -9.42 8.01 -5.67
CA HIS A 270 -10.20 8.70 -6.70
C HIS A 270 -9.45 8.76 -8.04
N SER A 271 -10.15 9.20 -9.10
CA SER A 271 -9.57 9.30 -10.44
C SER A 271 -8.36 10.26 -10.49
N THR A 272 -7.51 10.11 -11.50
CA THR A 272 -6.36 10.99 -11.72
C THR A 272 -6.80 12.47 -11.89
N ALA A 273 -7.95 12.71 -12.51
CA ALA A 273 -8.53 14.05 -12.61
C ALA A 273 -8.85 14.65 -11.23
N TYR A 274 -9.44 13.85 -10.35
CA TYR A 274 -9.68 14.25 -8.95
C TYR A 274 -8.37 14.58 -8.22
N GLN A 275 -7.35 13.72 -8.34
CA GLN A 275 -6.04 13.95 -7.71
C GLN A 275 -5.44 15.29 -8.13
N ARG A 276 -5.46 15.59 -9.43
CA ARG A 276 -4.99 16.87 -9.98
C ARG A 276 -5.78 18.07 -9.47
N ALA A 277 -7.11 17.96 -9.44
CA ALA A 277 -7.99 19.03 -8.97
C ALA A 277 -7.77 19.39 -7.50
N HIS A 278 -7.31 18.42 -6.68
CA HIS A 278 -7.05 18.58 -5.25
C HIS A 278 -5.57 18.77 -4.90
N GLY A 279 -4.67 18.80 -5.90
CA GLY A 279 -3.24 19.01 -5.69
C GLY A 279 -2.54 17.82 -5.01
N TYR A 280 -3.01 16.60 -5.24
CA TYR A 280 -2.45 15.37 -4.63
C TYR A 280 -1.36 14.73 -5.50
N CYS A 281 -1.13 15.23 -6.71
CA CYS A 281 0.01 14.80 -7.53
C CYS A 281 1.30 15.45 -7.03
N ASN A 282 2.34 14.65 -6.86
CA ASN A 282 3.69 15.19 -6.69
C ASN A 282 4.25 15.66 -8.03
N THR A 283 5.16 16.64 -8.02
CA THR A 283 5.78 17.18 -9.21
C THR A 283 7.30 17.14 -9.11
N LEU A 284 7.95 16.59 -10.13
CA LEU A 284 9.39 16.59 -10.29
C LEU A 284 9.80 17.52 -11.44
N GLU A 285 10.68 18.47 -11.18
CA GLU A 285 11.30 19.27 -12.20
C GLU A 285 12.17 18.43 -13.15
N PRO A 286 12.54 18.95 -14.33
CA PRO A 286 13.42 18.25 -15.27
C PRO A 286 14.73 17.78 -14.61
N GLY A 287 15.01 16.46 -14.68
CA GLY A 287 16.14 15.85 -14.01
C GLY A 287 16.00 15.71 -12.48
N GLY A 288 14.84 16.09 -11.93
CA GLY A 288 14.54 15.94 -10.51
C GLY A 288 14.42 14.46 -10.08
N VAL A 289 14.70 14.24 -8.81
CA VAL A 289 14.68 12.91 -8.18
C VAL A 289 13.94 13.01 -6.85
N ASP A 290 12.97 12.12 -6.63
CA ASP A 290 12.37 11.88 -5.32
C ASP A 290 12.75 10.48 -4.82
N VAL A 291 12.87 10.34 -3.50
CA VAL A 291 13.07 9.06 -2.84
C VAL A 291 11.91 8.86 -1.86
N LEU A 292 11.22 7.76 -2.03
CA LEU A 292 10.16 7.30 -1.14
C LEU A 292 10.75 6.22 -0.23
N ARG A 293 10.46 6.27 1.08
CA ARG A 293 10.91 5.27 2.03
C ARG A 293 9.76 4.75 2.86
N TRP A 294 9.69 3.44 2.99
CA TRP A 294 8.74 2.75 3.85
C TRP A 294 9.34 1.47 4.38
N ARG A 295 8.72 0.92 5.38
CA ARG A 295 9.08 -0.37 5.96
C ARG A 295 7.84 -1.14 6.37
N PHE A 296 7.94 -2.44 6.36
CA PHE A 296 6.88 -3.30 6.81
C PHE A 296 7.44 -4.54 7.52
N GLY A 297 6.67 -5.15 8.36
CA GLY A 297 7.14 -6.33 9.06
C GLY A 297 6.23 -6.78 10.19
N TYR A 298 6.84 -7.42 11.16
CA TYR A 298 6.19 -8.05 12.29
C TYR A 298 6.72 -7.49 13.60
N LEU A 299 5.83 -7.22 14.55
CA LEU A 299 6.17 -6.74 15.88
C LEU A 299 5.69 -7.73 16.92
N LEU A 300 6.55 -8.03 17.89
CA LEU A 300 6.23 -8.82 19.08
C LEU A 300 5.51 -7.93 20.12
N PRO A 301 4.84 -8.51 21.15
CA PRO A 301 3.98 -7.74 22.05
C PRO A 301 4.63 -6.52 22.72
N ASP A 302 5.90 -6.64 23.15
CA ASP A 302 6.63 -5.52 23.75
C ASP A 302 6.89 -4.39 22.74
N GLU A 303 7.18 -4.73 21.47
CA GLU A 303 7.36 -3.78 20.38
C GLU A 303 6.05 -3.11 19.98
N VAL A 304 4.94 -3.89 19.99
CA VAL A 304 3.57 -3.38 19.77
C VAL A 304 3.22 -2.33 20.81
N GLN A 305 3.53 -2.57 22.09
CA GLN A 305 3.29 -1.59 23.15
C GLN A 305 4.13 -0.32 22.95
N GLY A 306 5.41 -0.47 22.60
CA GLY A 306 6.30 0.66 22.29
C GLY A 306 5.78 1.50 21.12
N MET A 307 5.33 0.85 20.04
CA MET A 307 4.78 1.54 18.87
C MET A 307 3.42 2.18 19.17
N THR A 308 2.57 1.54 19.98
CA THR A 308 1.30 2.14 20.43
C THR A 308 1.55 3.44 21.18
N ASN A 309 2.47 3.44 22.14
CA ASN A 309 2.84 4.65 22.87
C ASN A 309 3.38 5.76 21.95
N ARG A 310 4.14 5.40 20.93
CA ARG A 310 4.64 6.36 19.93
C ARG A 310 3.50 6.98 19.13
N ILE A 311 2.53 6.17 18.69
CA ILE A 311 1.34 6.64 17.97
C ILE A 311 0.50 7.56 18.86
N ASP A 312 0.31 7.22 20.14
CA ASP A 312 -0.43 8.04 21.09
C ASP A 312 0.21 9.44 21.24
N VAL A 313 1.55 9.50 21.33
CA VAL A 313 2.28 10.79 21.38
C VAL A 313 2.06 11.63 20.13
N ILE A 314 2.03 11.02 18.94
CA ILE A 314 1.74 11.73 17.67
C ILE A 314 0.32 12.33 17.70
N LEU A 315 -0.65 11.61 18.25
CA LEU A 315 -2.05 12.03 18.27
C LEU A 315 -2.39 13.05 19.37
N GLU A 316 -1.54 13.15 20.40
CA GLU A 316 -1.67 14.13 21.49
C GLU A 316 -1.07 15.51 21.16
N GLY A 317 -0.14 15.59 20.19
CA GLY A 317 0.59 16.80 19.76
C GLY A 317 -0.11 17.58 18.72
#